data_920a8a6404836fa0c5f489d78f5f3b0d
#
_entry.id   920a8a6404836fa0c5f489d78f5f3b0d
#
_cell.length_a   1.000
_cell.length_b   1.000
_cell.length_c   1.000
_cell.angle_alpha   90.00
_cell.angle_beta   90.00
_cell.angle_gamma   90.00
#
_symmetry.space_group_name_H-M   'P 1'
#
loop_
_entity.id
_entity.type
_entity.pdbx_description
1 polymer ?
#
loop_
_entity_poly.entity_id
_entity_poly.type
_entity_poly.pdbx_seq_one_letter_code
_entity_poly.pdbx_strand_id
1 'polypeptide(L)'
;MRRAFRRSVLTGVSLLAGALAGAAPPTPLKQAHDLALAHAAWPPGRSWLTANKARAEEAVVPVLNRCLPDSPGDELTAFSVYLRLSQKGRILEVVADIDAALGRCMTSEAREVQLPEGPREGFWIQVNLAAGL
;
A
#
# COMPACT_ATOMS: atom_id res chain seq x y z
N MET A 1 20.18 -54.95 23.44
CA MET A 1 20.14 -54.33 23.26
C MET A 1 19.67 -53.30 22.85
N ARG A 2 19.50 -52.69 22.73
CA ARG A 2 19.22 -51.90 22.35
C ARG A 2 18.86 -50.84 22.13
N ARG A 3 18.78 -50.19 21.96
CA ARG A 3 18.57 -49.29 21.67
C ARG A 3 18.08 -48.36 21.35
N ALA A 4 17.84 -47.71 21.27
CA ALA A 4 17.52 -46.92 21.01
C ALA A 4 17.20 -45.95 20.58
N PHE A 5 16.98 -45.48 20.44
CA PHE A 5 16.82 -44.59 19.96
C PHE A 5 16.19 -43.61 19.84
N ARG A 6 16.17 -42.97 19.66
CA ARG A 6 15.79 -42.16 19.58
C ARG A 6 15.57 -41.20 19.10
N ARG A 7 15.26 -40.48 18.91
CA ARG A 7 15.14 -39.77 18.49
C ARG A 7 14.75 -38.82 18.23
N SER A 8 14.61 -38.10 18.00
CA SER A 8 14.44 -37.28 17.71
C SER A 8 13.71 -36.43 17.39
N VAL A 9 13.46 -35.83 17.24
CA VAL A 9 12.78 -35.21 16.96
C VAL A 9 12.51 -34.02 16.94
N LEU A 10 12.37 -33.40 16.83
CA LEU A 10 12.19 -32.37 16.90
C LEU A 10 12.01 -31.51 16.05
N THR A 11 12.01 -31.14 15.58
CA THR A 11 12.01 -30.47 14.59
C THR A 11 10.80 -29.84 14.18
N GLY A 12 10.05 -29.43 13.70
CA GLY A 12 8.84 -28.86 13.25
C GLY A 12 8.54 -27.48 13.72
N VAL A 13 9.19 -27.07 14.75
CA VAL A 13 8.86 -25.80 15.36
C VAL A 13 9.16 -24.60 14.48
N SER A 14 10.21 -24.69 13.72
CA SER A 14 10.61 -23.55 12.92
C SER A 14 9.62 -23.17 11.82
N LEU A 15 8.75 -24.09 11.46
CA LEU A 15 7.79 -23.82 10.43
C LEU A 15 6.77 -22.75 10.81
N LEU A 16 6.43 -22.69 12.08
CA LEU A 16 5.45 -21.72 12.54
C LEU A 16 5.97 -20.30 12.42
N ALA A 17 7.25 -20.09 12.67
CA ALA A 17 7.82 -18.76 12.59
C ALA A 17 7.74 -18.21 11.16
N GLY A 18 7.94 -19.08 10.18
CA GLY A 18 7.88 -18.65 8.78
C GLY A 18 6.51 -18.19 8.36
N ALA A 19 5.46 -18.83 8.87
CA ALA A 19 4.11 -18.45 8.49
C ALA A 19 3.74 -17.07 9.00
N LEU A 20 4.25 -16.67 10.16
CA LEU A 20 3.93 -15.39 10.74
C LEU A 20 4.72 -14.24 10.10
N ALA A 21 5.84 -14.56 9.48
CA ALA A 21 6.70 -13.53 8.91
C ALA A 21 6.10 -12.84 7.70
N GLY A 22 5.00 -13.38 7.12
CA GLY A 22 4.38 -12.78 5.96
C GLY A 22 3.60 -11.51 6.24
N ALA A 23 3.28 -11.23 7.50
CA ALA A 23 2.47 -10.06 7.83
C ALA A 23 3.37 -8.88 8.15
N ALA A 24 3.67 -8.09 7.14
CA ALA A 24 4.47 -6.89 7.33
C ALA A 24 3.63 -5.80 8.00
N PRO A 25 4.20 -5.04 8.91
CA PRO A 25 3.49 -3.90 9.49
C PRO A 25 3.24 -2.83 8.44
N PRO A 26 2.19 -2.02 8.60
CA PRO A 26 1.95 -0.93 7.66
C PRO A 26 3.06 0.11 7.72
N THR A 27 3.32 0.73 6.57
CA THR A 27 4.33 1.78 6.49
C THR A 27 3.86 3.00 7.26
N PRO A 28 4.69 3.57 8.12
CA PRO A 28 4.32 4.81 8.83
C PRO A 28 4.07 5.95 7.85
N LEU A 29 3.12 6.81 8.20
CA LEU A 29 2.74 7.94 7.36
C LEU A 29 3.93 8.82 6.99
N LYS A 30 4.76 9.15 7.97
CA LYS A 30 5.91 10.01 7.69
C LYS A 30 6.86 9.39 6.69
N GLN A 31 7.10 8.09 6.81
CA GLN A 31 7.96 7.38 5.88
C GLN A 31 7.38 7.38 4.47
N ALA A 32 6.08 7.11 4.35
CA ALA A 32 5.41 7.13 3.05
C ALA A 32 5.50 8.51 2.41
N HIS A 33 5.27 9.55 3.19
CA HIS A 33 5.36 10.92 2.72
C HIS A 33 6.77 11.26 2.23
N ASP A 34 7.79 10.92 3.03
CA ASP A 34 9.17 11.22 2.68
C ASP A 34 9.59 10.48 1.41
N LEU A 35 9.19 9.23 1.28
CA LEU A 35 9.50 8.44 0.08
C LEU A 35 8.80 8.99 -1.15
N ALA A 36 7.53 9.40 -1.01
CA ALA A 36 6.82 9.98 -2.13
C ALA A 36 7.49 11.27 -2.61
N LEU A 37 7.94 12.12 -1.69
CA LEU A 37 8.67 13.33 -2.05
C LEU A 37 9.97 13.00 -2.78
N ALA A 38 10.72 12.04 -2.26
CA ALA A 38 11.98 11.65 -2.87
C ALA A 38 11.77 11.10 -4.28
N HIS A 39 10.76 10.25 -4.45
CA HIS A 39 10.48 9.66 -5.75
C HIS A 39 9.96 10.70 -6.75
N ALA A 40 9.22 11.70 -6.28
CA ALA A 40 8.75 12.77 -7.15
C ALA A 40 9.90 13.68 -7.62
N ALA A 41 10.95 13.80 -6.82
CA ALA A 41 12.12 14.59 -7.19
C ALA A 41 13.08 13.82 -8.10
N TRP A 42 13.01 12.52 -8.10
CA TRP A 42 13.83 11.64 -8.92
C TRP A 42 13.34 11.71 -10.38
N PRO A 43 14.21 11.96 -11.36
CA PRO A 43 13.75 12.22 -12.73
C PRO A 43 12.81 11.16 -13.32
N PRO A 44 13.07 9.84 -13.22
CA PRO A 44 12.11 8.86 -13.73
C PRO A 44 10.77 8.92 -13.00
N GLY A 45 10.78 9.18 -11.69
CA GLY A 45 9.53 9.32 -10.93
C GLY A 45 8.75 10.54 -11.33
N ARG A 46 9.44 11.65 -11.54
CA ARG A 46 8.79 12.88 -12.00
C ARG A 46 8.18 12.72 -13.38
N SER A 47 8.87 12.02 -14.28
CA SER A 47 8.32 11.76 -15.62
C SER A 47 7.06 10.90 -15.52
N TRP A 48 7.08 9.88 -14.68
CA TRP A 48 5.91 9.03 -14.50
C TRP A 48 4.73 9.85 -13.98
N LEU A 49 4.97 10.69 -12.97
CA LEU A 49 3.91 11.51 -12.40
C LEU A 49 3.35 12.50 -13.41
N THR A 50 4.20 13.14 -14.19
CA THR A 50 3.73 14.07 -15.22
C THR A 50 2.79 13.38 -16.19
N ALA A 51 3.08 12.15 -16.56
CA ALA A 51 2.28 11.42 -17.54
C ALA A 51 1.03 10.78 -16.92
N ASN A 52 1.07 10.42 -15.64
CA ASN A 52 0.07 9.49 -15.10
C ASN A 52 -0.64 9.95 -13.83
N LYS A 53 -0.31 11.12 -13.28
CA LYS A 53 -0.89 11.53 -12.00
C LYS A 53 -2.41 11.62 -12.06
N ALA A 54 -2.95 12.22 -13.10
CA ALA A 54 -4.40 12.34 -13.23
C ALA A 54 -5.07 10.97 -13.31
N ARG A 55 -4.44 10.05 -14.04
CA ARG A 55 -4.97 8.69 -14.15
C ARG A 55 -4.95 7.97 -12.80
N ALA A 56 -3.89 8.16 -12.03
CA ALA A 56 -3.81 7.56 -10.70
C ALA A 56 -4.91 8.11 -9.80
N GLU A 57 -5.14 9.41 -9.84
CA GLU A 57 -6.22 10.02 -9.06
C GLU A 57 -7.58 9.45 -9.44
N GLU A 58 -7.86 9.36 -10.73
CA GLU A 58 -9.12 8.80 -11.21
C GLU A 58 -9.30 7.34 -10.80
N ALA A 59 -8.23 6.56 -10.85
CA ALA A 59 -8.30 5.14 -10.52
C ALA A 59 -8.56 4.90 -9.03
N VAL A 60 -8.12 5.82 -8.18
CA VAL A 60 -8.21 5.65 -6.73
C VAL A 60 -9.57 6.12 -6.20
N VAL A 61 -10.28 7.00 -6.90
CA VAL A 61 -11.58 7.49 -6.42
C VAL A 61 -12.59 6.37 -6.15
N PRO A 62 -12.79 5.39 -7.03
CA PRO A 62 -13.72 4.29 -6.70
C PRO A 62 -13.27 3.47 -5.49
N VAL A 63 -11.96 3.31 -5.31
CA VAL A 63 -11.43 2.61 -4.14
C VAL A 63 -11.78 3.38 -2.87
N LEU A 64 -11.58 4.69 -2.88
CA LEU A 64 -11.94 5.53 -1.76
C LEU A 64 -13.43 5.41 -1.45
N ASN A 65 -14.28 5.48 -2.47
CA ASN A 65 -15.72 5.43 -2.27
C ASN A 65 -16.19 4.12 -1.65
N ARG A 66 -15.52 3.02 -1.94
CA ARG A 66 -15.85 1.74 -1.32
C ARG A 66 -15.45 1.67 0.14
N CYS A 67 -14.53 2.52 0.56
CA CYS A 67 -14.01 2.49 1.92
C CYS A 67 -14.62 3.57 2.82
N LEU A 68 -15.37 4.51 2.26
CA LEU A 68 -16.01 5.54 3.06
C LEU A 68 -17.36 5.04 3.58
N PRO A 69 -17.76 5.49 4.78
CA PRO A 69 -19.10 5.15 5.27
C PRO A 69 -20.18 5.77 4.40
N ASP A 70 -21.37 5.17 4.44
CA ASP A 70 -22.49 5.60 3.62
C ASP A 70 -22.91 7.04 3.88
N SER A 71 -22.69 7.53 5.07
CA SER A 71 -23.00 8.91 5.41
C SER A 71 -21.71 9.59 5.85
N PRO A 72 -20.87 9.98 4.91
CA PRO A 72 -19.67 10.72 5.29
C PRO A 72 -20.09 12.02 5.96
N GLY A 73 -19.40 12.36 7.03
CA GLY A 73 -19.64 13.61 7.69
C GLY A 73 -19.43 14.77 6.73
N ASP A 74 -20.05 15.90 7.04
CA ASP A 74 -19.99 17.06 6.17
C ASP A 74 -18.60 17.66 6.06
N GLU A 75 -17.65 17.08 6.74
CA GLU A 75 -16.33 17.68 6.89
C GLU A 75 -15.25 17.01 6.09
N LEU A 76 -15.62 16.29 5.05
CA LEU A 76 -14.59 15.67 4.24
C LEU A 76 -13.90 16.73 3.42
N THR A 77 -12.79 17.17 3.95
CA THR A 77 -11.91 18.09 3.24
C THR A 77 -10.96 17.28 2.37
N ALA A 78 -10.19 18.00 1.57
CA ALA A 78 -9.14 17.36 0.79
C ALA A 78 -8.13 16.68 1.71
N PHE A 79 -7.65 15.51 1.32
CA PHE A 79 -6.64 14.78 2.06
C PHE A 79 -5.74 14.05 1.07
N SER A 80 -4.65 13.52 1.58
CA SER A 80 -3.69 12.82 0.74
C SER A 80 -3.64 11.35 1.08
N VAL A 81 -3.43 10.54 0.06
CA VAL A 81 -3.06 9.15 0.25
C VAL A 81 -1.73 8.92 -0.45
N TYR A 82 -0.97 7.98 0.06
CA TYR A 82 0.31 7.61 -0.50
C TYR A 82 0.20 6.17 -0.99
N LEU A 83 0.54 5.97 -2.26
CA LEU A 83 0.44 4.66 -2.89
C LEU A 83 1.82 4.11 -3.11
N ARG A 84 2.04 2.87 -2.69
CA ARG A 84 3.25 2.15 -3.05
C ARG A 84 2.92 1.24 -4.21
N LEU A 85 3.61 1.42 -5.32
CA LEU A 85 3.32 0.70 -6.56
C LEU A 85 4.40 -0.33 -6.84
N SER A 86 3.98 -1.46 -7.41
CA SER A 86 4.94 -2.38 -8.00
C SER A 86 5.43 -1.80 -9.32
N GLN A 87 6.52 -2.35 -9.84
CA GLN A 87 7.01 -1.94 -11.15
C GLN A 87 5.95 -2.14 -12.24
N LYS A 88 5.06 -3.10 -12.06
CA LYS A 88 4.01 -3.37 -13.03
C LYS A 88 2.78 -2.51 -12.85
N GLY A 89 2.79 -1.58 -11.93
CA GLY A 89 1.68 -0.64 -11.74
C GLY A 89 0.57 -1.13 -10.82
N ARG A 90 0.80 -2.20 -10.08
CA ARG A 90 -0.16 -2.64 -9.07
C ARG A 90 0.01 -1.85 -7.80
N ILE A 91 -1.09 -1.56 -7.13
CA ILE A 91 -1.04 -0.88 -5.84
C ILE A 91 -0.76 -1.92 -4.76
N LEU A 92 0.40 -1.79 -4.11
CA LEU A 92 0.84 -2.72 -3.07
C LEU A 92 0.38 -2.29 -1.68
N GLU A 93 0.26 -1.00 -1.47
CA GLU A 93 -0.12 -0.47 -0.16
C GLU A 93 -0.66 0.94 -0.33
N VAL A 94 -1.66 1.31 0.49
CA VAL A 94 -2.18 2.67 0.57
C VAL A 94 -2.03 3.15 2.02
N VAL A 95 -1.43 4.33 2.19
CA VAL A 95 -1.34 4.98 3.50
C VAL A 95 -2.15 6.28 3.40
N ALA A 96 -3.18 6.42 4.22
CA ALA A 96 -4.02 7.61 4.22
C ALA A 96 -3.61 8.52 5.38
N ASP A 97 -3.53 9.82 5.10
CA ASP A 97 -3.05 10.76 6.11
C ASP A 97 -4.07 11.08 7.20
N ILE A 98 -5.35 10.81 6.95
CA ILE A 98 -6.39 11.13 7.94
C ILE A 98 -6.73 9.96 8.85
N ASP A 99 -6.51 8.71 8.41
CA ASP A 99 -6.97 7.56 9.17
C ASP A 99 -6.28 6.29 8.69
N ALA A 100 -5.64 5.59 9.62
CA ALA A 100 -4.98 4.34 9.30
C ALA A 100 -5.97 3.26 8.86
N ALA A 101 -7.18 3.26 9.41
CA ALA A 101 -8.18 2.28 9.02
C ALA A 101 -8.62 2.47 7.57
N LEU A 102 -8.72 3.72 7.13
CA LEU A 102 -9.01 4.02 5.73
C LEU A 102 -7.91 3.48 4.82
N GLY A 103 -6.67 3.68 5.22
CA GLY A 103 -5.54 3.16 4.46
C GLY A 103 -5.58 1.65 4.32
N ARG A 104 -5.91 0.94 5.38
CA ARG A 104 -6.02 -0.53 5.34
C ARG A 104 -7.14 -0.98 4.41
N CYS A 105 -8.30 -0.32 4.50
CA CYS A 105 -9.41 -0.64 3.61
C CYS A 105 -9.02 -0.41 2.15
N MET A 106 -8.44 0.75 1.86
CA MET A 106 -8.04 1.07 0.50
C MET A 106 -6.96 0.12 -0.02
N THR A 107 -6.03 -0.32 0.83
CA THR A 107 -5.04 -1.31 0.42
C THR A 107 -5.71 -2.59 -0.06
N SER A 108 -6.71 -3.05 0.67
CA SER A 108 -7.45 -4.25 0.30
C SER A 108 -8.25 -4.06 -0.98
N GLU A 109 -8.96 -2.94 -1.10
CA GLU A 109 -9.83 -2.68 -2.23
C GLU A 109 -9.08 -2.30 -3.50
N ALA A 110 -7.84 -1.86 -3.38
CA ALA A 110 -7.07 -1.40 -4.53
C ALA A 110 -6.37 -2.52 -5.29
N ARG A 111 -6.51 -3.77 -4.86
CA ARG A 111 -5.78 -4.89 -5.47
C ARG A 111 -6.03 -5.07 -6.95
N GLU A 112 -7.20 -4.68 -7.40
CA GLU A 112 -7.57 -4.87 -8.80
C GLU A 112 -7.21 -3.69 -9.69
N VAL A 113 -6.75 -2.59 -9.10
CA VAL A 113 -6.41 -1.41 -9.85
C VAL A 113 -5.12 -1.65 -10.61
N GLN A 114 -5.12 -1.32 -11.90
CA GLN A 114 -3.95 -1.44 -12.75
C GLN A 114 -3.58 -0.05 -13.26
N LEU A 115 -2.40 0.41 -12.87
CA LEU A 115 -1.84 1.66 -13.35
C LEU A 115 -0.76 1.36 -14.39
N PRO A 116 -0.28 2.37 -15.12
CA PRO A 116 0.84 2.17 -16.02
C PRO A 116 2.09 1.72 -15.26
N GLU A 117 2.97 1.01 -15.95
CA GLU A 117 4.20 0.54 -15.35
C GLU A 117 4.98 1.67 -14.72
N GLY A 118 5.48 1.43 -13.52
CA GLY A 118 6.25 2.40 -12.78
C GLY A 118 7.73 2.32 -13.10
N PRO A 119 8.49 3.31 -12.65
CA PRO A 119 9.93 3.36 -12.93
C PRO A 119 10.74 2.40 -12.08
N ARG A 120 10.15 1.83 -11.03
CA ARG A 120 10.84 0.88 -10.17
C ARG A 120 9.85 0.14 -9.29
N GLU A 121 10.30 -0.96 -8.71
CA GLU A 121 9.52 -1.67 -7.69
C GLU A 121 9.52 -0.83 -6.40
N GLY A 122 8.36 -0.74 -5.76
CA GLY A 122 8.24 0.05 -4.54
C GLY A 122 8.25 1.55 -4.80
N PHE A 123 7.64 1.98 -5.87
CA PHE A 123 7.55 3.40 -6.24
C PHE A 123 6.42 4.07 -5.46
N TRP A 124 6.74 5.06 -4.64
CA TRP A 124 5.75 5.76 -3.84
C TRP A 124 5.28 7.03 -4.55
N ILE A 125 3.96 7.25 -4.55
CA ILE A 125 3.38 8.48 -5.08
C ILE A 125 2.37 9.05 -4.09
N GLN A 126 2.23 10.35 -4.11
CA GLN A 126 1.20 11.05 -3.34
C GLN A 126 0.03 11.37 -4.27
N VAL A 127 -1.17 11.06 -3.85
CA VAL A 127 -2.39 11.36 -4.57
C VAL A 127 -3.26 12.22 -3.68
N ASN A 128 -3.69 13.35 -4.19
CA ASN A 128 -4.56 14.25 -3.44
C ASN A 128 -6.00 13.96 -3.82
N LEU A 129 -6.83 13.73 -2.82
CA LEU A 129 -8.22 13.38 -3.01
C LEU A 129 -9.10 14.40 -2.31
N ALA A 130 -10.26 14.64 -2.91
CA ALA A 130 -11.30 15.45 -2.27
C ALA A 130 -12.52 14.57 -2.15
N ALA A 131 -12.95 14.31 -0.94
CA ALA A 131 -14.13 13.51 -0.71
C ALA A 131 -15.37 14.39 -0.80
N GLY A 132 -16.47 13.79 -1.22
CA GLY A 132 -17.73 14.52 -1.31
C GLY A 132 -18.03 15.12 -2.67
N LEU A 133 -17.26 14.80 -3.66
CA LEU A 133 -17.52 15.28 -5.02
C LEU A 133 -18.47 14.38 -5.79
#